data_f6cfe5c83ec073f6cbb32ed1e3d64b1d
#
_entry.id   f6cfe5c83ec073f6cbb32ed1e3d64b1d
#
_cell.length_a   1.000
_cell.length_b   1.000
_cell.length_c   1.000
_cell.angle_alpha   90.00
_cell.angle_beta   90.00
_cell.angle_gamma   90.00
#
_symmetry.space_group_name_H-M   'P 1'
#
loop_
_entity.id
_entity.type
_entity.pdbx_description
1 polymer ?
#
loop_
_entity_poly.entity_id
_entity_poly.type
_entity_poly.pdbx_seq_one_letter_code
_entity_poly.pdbx_strand_id
1 'polypeptide(L)'
;VCVGARDQLVAYNCWLDERAGIDDARHIARAIRSTEIRALGLMVGDRVQVSMNLVSPMVVGPFEAERLVTEVAERRGVMVERNELVGLLSRDVLSRIPTESRRRLDVADDRTIEYRVEIRQ
;
A
#
# COMPACT_ATOMS: atom_id res chain seq x y z
N VAL A 1 2.99 -3.30 -29.43
CA VAL A 1 3.76 -3.15 -28.23
C VAL A 1 2.89 -3.34 -27.01
N CYS A 2 3.38 -4.15 -26.14
CA CYS A 2 2.61 -4.51 -24.95
C CYS A 2 2.84 -3.58 -23.78
N VAL A 3 3.30 -2.37 -24.01
CA VAL A 3 3.60 -1.44 -22.92
C VAL A 3 2.38 -1.21 -22.04
N GLY A 4 1.21 -1.10 -22.68
CA GLY A 4 -0.01 -0.89 -21.93
C GLY A 4 -0.53 -2.11 -21.19
N ALA A 5 0.06 -3.29 -21.42
CA ALA A 5 -0.41 -4.51 -20.79
C ALA A 5 0.13 -4.70 -19.38
N ARG A 6 1.15 -3.94 -18.99
CA ARG A 6 1.70 -4.02 -17.64
C ARG A 6 0.99 -3.07 -16.70
N ASP A 7 0.64 -3.59 -15.53
CA ASP A 7 0.10 -2.75 -14.49
C ASP A 7 1.17 -1.79 -13.98
N GLN A 8 0.74 -0.58 -13.65
CA GLN A 8 1.60 0.36 -12.99
C GLN A 8 1.88 -0.11 -11.56
N LEU A 9 3.16 -0.07 -11.19
CA LEU A 9 3.58 -0.34 -9.84
C LEU A 9 2.93 0.66 -8.89
N VAL A 10 2.41 0.19 -7.77
CA VAL A 10 1.83 1.05 -6.74
C VAL A 10 2.74 1.04 -5.52
N ALA A 11 3.26 2.21 -5.15
CA ALA A 11 4.05 2.38 -3.94
C ALA A 11 3.10 2.70 -2.79
N TYR A 12 3.20 1.93 -1.71
CA TYR A 12 2.22 2.02 -0.63
C TYR A 12 2.87 1.75 0.72
N ASN A 13 2.53 2.55 1.72
CA ASN A 13 3.12 2.42 3.06
C ASN A 13 2.03 2.23 4.10
N CYS A 14 2.29 1.31 5.04
CA CYS A 14 1.49 1.19 6.26
C CYS A 14 2.35 1.65 7.42
N TRP A 15 1.94 2.72 8.09
CA TRP A 15 2.62 3.25 9.26
C TRP A 15 2.11 2.54 10.50
N LEU A 16 3.01 2.07 11.34
CA LEU A 16 2.64 1.36 12.56
C LEU A 16 2.57 2.33 13.73
N ASP A 17 1.85 1.94 14.78
CA ASP A 17 1.65 2.80 15.94
C ASP A 17 2.94 2.90 16.78
N GLU A 18 2.88 3.73 17.82
CA GLU A 18 4.08 4.04 18.62
C GLU A 18 4.65 2.85 19.38
N ARG A 19 3.86 1.79 19.55
CA ARG A 19 4.34 0.57 20.23
C ARG A 19 5.27 -0.25 19.36
N ALA A 20 5.23 -0.05 18.04
CA ALA A 20 6.00 -0.85 17.11
C ALA A 20 7.43 -0.39 17.02
N GLY A 21 8.35 -1.35 17.01
CA GLY A 21 9.76 -1.11 16.74
C GLY A 21 10.14 -1.58 15.35
N ILE A 22 11.39 -1.33 14.97
CA ILE A 22 11.88 -1.71 13.64
C ILE A 22 11.80 -3.22 13.42
N ASP A 23 11.97 -4.02 14.47
CA ASP A 23 11.87 -5.47 14.35
C ASP A 23 10.46 -5.89 13.96
N ASP A 24 9.44 -5.20 14.47
CA ASP A 24 8.06 -5.48 14.10
C ASP A 24 7.83 -5.19 12.63
N ALA A 25 8.29 -4.04 12.16
CA ALA A 25 8.13 -3.67 10.76
C ALA A 25 8.85 -4.66 9.83
N ARG A 26 10.06 -5.07 10.20
CA ARG A 26 10.83 -6.04 9.42
C ARG A 26 10.18 -7.40 9.40
N HIS A 27 9.65 -7.83 10.54
CA HIS A 27 8.93 -9.11 10.61
C HIS A 27 7.70 -9.10 9.70
N ILE A 28 6.91 -8.04 9.78
CA ILE A 28 5.72 -7.90 8.96
C ILE A 28 6.10 -7.89 7.48
N ALA A 29 7.11 -7.10 7.11
CA ALA A 29 7.55 -7.02 5.73
C ALA A 29 7.96 -8.40 5.19
N ARG A 30 8.72 -9.17 5.96
CA ARG A 30 9.12 -10.51 5.54
C ARG A 30 7.92 -11.44 5.39
N ALA A 31 6.95 -11.32 6.29
CA ALA A 31 5.80 -12.21 6.30
C ALA A 31 4.87 -11.99 5.11
N ILE A 32 4.80 -10.76 4.59
CA ILE A 32 3.87 -10.44 3.50
C ILE A 32 4.50 -10.44 2.12
N ARG A 33 5.82 -10.60 2.02
CA ARG A 33 6.49 -10.65 0.72
C ARG A 33 5.96 -11.79 -0.13
N SER A 34 5.76 -11.50 -1.42
CA SER A 34 5.29 -12.50 -2.39
C SER A 34 5.73 -12.06 -3.78
N THR A 35 5.27 -12.79 -4.79
CA THR A 35 5.51 -12.37 -6.17
C THR A 35 4.82 -11.05 -6.49
N GLU A 36 3.76 -10.71 -5.75
CA GLU A 36 2.99 -9.48 -5.96
C GLU A 36 3.39 -8.34 -5.03
N ILE A 37 4.12 -8.62 -3.95
CA ILE A 37 4.47 -7.60 -2.96
C ILE A 37 5.96 -7.61 -2.66
N ARG A 38 6.60 -6.48 -2.88
CA ARG A 38 7.95 -6.23 -2.36
C ARG A 38 7.79 -5.35 -1.13
N ALA A 39 8.43 -5.70 -0.03
CA ALA A 39 8.21 -5.00 1.23
C ALA A 39 9.50 -4.87 2.03
N LEU A 40 9.62 -3.74 2.71
CA LEU A 40 10.73 -3.44 3.63
C LEU A 40 10.16 -2.82 4.90
N GLY A 41 10.77 -3.14 6.04
CA GLY A 41 10.50 -2.42 7.27
C GLY A 41 11.49 -1.27 7.39
N LEU A 42 10.98 -0.06 7.61
CA LEU A 42 11.79 1.15 7.67
C LEU A 42 11.50 1.94 8.95
N MET A 43 12.54 2.61 9.45
CA MET A 43 12.40 3.59 10.52
C MET A 43 12.42 4.96 9.88
N VAL A 44 11.40 5.77 10.17
CA VAL A 44 11.32 7.16 9.68
C VAL A 44 11.02 8.04 10.89
N GLY A 45 12.03 8.79 11.34
CA GLY A 45 11.91 9.53 12.57
C GLY A 45 11.76 8.59 13.76
N ASP A 46 10.72 8.77 14.55
CA ASP A 46 10.43 7.93 15.71
C ASP A 46 9.35 6.88 15.44
N ARG A 47 8.95 6.71 14.18
CA ARG A 47 7.93 5.75 13.79
C ARG A 47 8.47 4.77 12.78
N VAL A 48 7.86 3.61 12.72
CA VAL A 48 8.25 2.59 11.73
C VAL A 48 7.12 2.38 10.74
N GLN A 49 7.50 1.96 9.55
CA GLN A 49 6.52 1.67 8.50
C GLN A 49 6.88 0.40 7.75
N VAL A 50 5.87 -0.22 7.19
CA VAL A 50 6.05 -1.29 6.20
C VAL A 50 5.87 -0.61 4.85
N SER A 51 6.98 -0.49 4.12
CA SER A 51 7.00 0.15 2.81
C SER A 51 6.90 -0.91 1.74
N MET A 52 5.97 -0.74 0.81
CA MET A 52 5.65 -1.77 -0.17
C MET A 52 5.67 -1.24 -1.59
N ASN A 53 6.08 -2.11 -2.50
CA ASN A 53 5.83 -1.93 -3.93
C ASN A 53 4.91 -3.06 -4.36
N LEU A 54 3.69 -2.70 -4.78
CA LEU A 54 2.69 -3.65 -5.24
C LEU A 54 2.89 -3.78 -6.75
N VAL A 55 3.50 -4.88 -7.17
CA VAL A 55 3.93 -5.04 -8.56
C VAL A 55 2.82 -5.57 -9.47
N SER A 56 1.77 -6.13 -8.87
CA SER A 56 0.58 -6.57 -9.60
C SER A 56 -0.66 -6.06 -8.87
N PRO A 57 -0.90 -4.73 -8.91
CA PRO A 57 -1.93 -4.13 -8.06
C PRO A 57 -3.36 -4.53 -8.40
N MET A 58 -3.58 -5.13 -9.57
CA MET A 58 -4.90 -5.71 -9.90
C MET A 58 -5.11 -7.05 -9.19
N VAL A 59 -4.05 -7.71 -8.76
CA VAL A 59 -4.10 -8.96 -8.01
C VAL A 59 -4.05 -8.67 -6.51
N VAL A 60 -3.05 -7.88 -6.08
CA VAL A 60 -2.90 -7.47 -4.68
C VAL A 60 -2.73 -5.96 -4.70
N GLY A 61 -3.81 -5.25 -4.45
CA GLY A 61 -3.81 -3.80 -4.36
C GLY A 61 -3.73 -3.31 -2.92
N PRO A 62 -3.92 -2.00 -2.70
CA PRO A 62 -3.84 -1.42 -1.36
C PRO A 62 -4.78 -2.07 -0.34
N PHE A 63 -5.97 -2.45 -0.76
CA PHE A 63 -6.95 -3.06 0.14
C PHE A 63 -6.43 -4.40 0.67
N GLU A 64 -5.98 -5.27 -0.22
CA GLU A 64 -5.45 -6.58 0.16
C GLU A 64 -4.14 -6.45 0.94
N ALA A 65 -3.28 -5.52 0.52
CA ALA A 65 -1.99 -5.32 1.18
C ALA A 65 -2.18 -4.87 2.63
N GLU A 66 -3.06 -3.92 2.87
CA GLU A 66 -3.33 -3.41 4.21
C GLU A 66 -3.89 -4.53 5.10
N ARG A 67 -4.74 -5.37 4.54
CA ARG A 67 -5.29 -6.51 5.28
C ARG A 67 -4.19 -7.46 5.72
N LEU A 68 -3.26 -7.78 4.82
CA LEU A 68 -2.14 -8.65 5.15
C LEU A 68 -1.26 -8.07 6.25
N VAL A 69 -0.93 -6.79 6.13
CA VAL A 69 -0.13 -6.09 7.15
C VAL A 69 -0.85 -6.10 8.49
N THR A 70 -2.15 -5.79 8.49
CA THR A 70 -2.94 -5.74 9.71
C THR A 70 -2.98 -7.09 10.42
N GLU A 71 -3.15 -8.17 9.69
CA GLU A 71 -3.19 -9.51 10.29
C GLU A 71 -1.89 -9.85 11.01
N VAL A 72 -0.74 -9.58 10.37
CA VAL A 72 0.55 -9.87 10.98
C VAL A 72 0.82 -8.92 12.15
N ALA A 73 0.46 -7.64 12.00
CA ALA A 73 0.64 -6.65 13.08
C ALA A 73 -0.13 -7.07 14.33
N GLU A 74 -1.36 -7.53 14.18
CA GLU A 74 -2.18 -7.97 15.31
C GLU A 74 -1.51 -9.09 16.08
N ARG A 75 -0.91 -10.05 15.38
CA ARG A 75 -0.18 -11.14 16.05
C ARG A 75 1.03 -10.65 16.83
N ARG A 76 1.56 -9.50 16.46
CA ARG A 76 2.72 -8.90 17.14
C ARG A 76 2.32 -7.88 18.20
N GLY A 77 1.02 -7.66 18.39
CA GLY A 77 0.54 -6.71 19.38
C GLY A 77 0.70 -5.26 18.99
N VAL A 78 0.85 -4.98 17.70
CA VAL A 78 0.96 -3.60 17.19
C VAL A 78 -0.15 -3.36 16.17
N MET A 79 -0.36 -2.10 15.80
CA MET A 79 -1.46 -1.74 14.91
C MET A 79 -0.98 -0.85 13.76
N VAL A 80 -1.69 -0.97 12.64
CA VAL A 80 -1.53 0.00 11.55
C VAL A 80 -2.24 1.28 11.96
N GLU A 81 -1.48 2.35 12.06
CA GLU A 81 -2.00 3.65 12.48
C GLU A 81 -2.47 4.47 11.30
N ARG A 82 -1.77 4.37 10.17
CA ARG A 82 -2.07 5.19 8.99
C ARG A 82 -1.61 4.47 7.73
N ASN A 83 -2.37 4.64 6.67
CA ASN A 83 -2.03 4.12 5.35
C ASN A 83 -1.69 5.29 4.44
N GLU A 84 -0.74 5.09 3.53
CA GLU A 84 -0.24 6.15 2.67
C GLU A 84 0.03 5.64 1.27
N LEU A 85 -0.67 6.23 0.30
CA LEU A 85 -0.35 6.01 -1.11
C LEU A 85 0.76 6.99 -1.50
N VAL A 86 1.83 6.46 -2.09
CA VAL A 86 2.91 7.30 -2.60
C VAL A 86 2.76 7.40 -4.11
N GLY A 87 2.43 8.58 -4.61
CA GLY A 87 2.19 8.80 -6.03
C GLY A 87 0.77 8.47 -6.44
N LEU A 88 0.63 7.77 -7.55
CA LEU A 88 -0.66 7.56 -8.20
C LEU A 88 -0.93 6.07 -8.38
N LEU A 89 -2.21 5.75 -8.62
CA LEU A 89 -2.62 4.40 -8.99
C LEU A 89 -3.53 4.51 -10.22
N SER A 90 -3.77 3.40 -10.91
CA SER A 90 -4.68 3.40 -12.04
C SER A 90 -6.13 3.43 -11.56
N ARG A 91 -7.01 3.95 -12.42
CA ARG A 91 -8.44 3.97 -12.12
C ARG A 91 -8.99 2.55 -11.96
N ASP A 92 -8.46 1.60 -12.72
CA ASP A 92 -8.88 0.20 -12.60
C ASP A 92 -8.56 -0.37 -11.21
N VAL A 93 -7.37 -0.05 -10.68
CA VAL A 93 -7.01 -0.48 -9.32
C VAL A 93 -7.94 0.16 -8.32
N LEU A 94 -8.20 1.46 -8.46
CA LEU A 94 -9.11 2.17 -7.56
C LEU A 94 -10.51 1.54 -7.56
N SER A 95 -11.00 1.15 -8.73
CA SER A 95 -12.35 0.58 -8.86
C SER A 95 -12.52 -0.72 -8.10
N ARG A 96 -11.42 -1.42 -7.81
CA ARG A 96 -11.45 -2.68 -7.05
C ARG A 96 -11.44 -2.47 -5.54
N ILE A 97 -11.24 -1.23 -5.09
CA ILE A 97 -11.21 -0.91 -3.67
C ILE A 97 -12.61 -0.47 -3.24
N PRO A 98 -13.18 -1.12 -2.20
CA PRO A 98 -14.50 -0.71 -1.72
C PRO A 98 -14.54 0.77 -1.41
N THR A 99 -15.60 1.43 -1.83
CA THR A 99 -15.73 2.89 -1.69
C THR A 99 -15.57 3.32 -0.23
N GLU A 100 -16.16 2.58 0.69
CA GLU A 100 -16.12 2.92 2.12
C GLU A 100 -14.73 2.77 2.73
N SER A 101 -13.81 2.07 2.03
CA SER A 101 -12.44 1.87 2.52
C SER A 101 -11.45 2.87 1.93
N ARG A 102 -11.85 3.62 0.91
CA ARG A 102 -10.90 4.46 0.14
C ARG A 102 -10.26 5.55 0.97
N ARG A 103 -11.03 6.18 1.83
CA ARG A 103 -10.51 7.27 2.65
C ARG A 103 -9.44 6.75 3.63
N ARG A 104 -9.73 5.64 4.28
CA ARG A 104 -8.79 5.01 5.21
C ARG A 104 -7.51 4.59 4.49
N LEU A 105 -7.64 4.14 3.26
CA LEU A 105 -6.51 3.64 2.47
C LEU A 105 -5.76 4.74 1.72
N ASP A 106 -6.16 5.99 1.88
CA ASP A 106 -5.50 7.14 1.23
C ASP A 106 -5.56 7.05 -0.30
N VAL A 107 -6.70 6.62 -0.83
CA VAL A 107 -6.92 6.56 -2.27
C VAL A 107 -8.19 7.33 -2.63
N ALA A 108 -8.20 7.93 -3.81
CA ALA A 108 -9.33 8.72 -4.29
C ALA A 108 -9.21 8.92 -5.80
N ASP A 109 -10.29 9.41 -6.41
CA ASP A 109 -10.31 9.63 -7.86
C ASP A 109 -9.21 10.56 -8.33
N ASP A 110 -8.90 11.61 -7.57
CA ASP A 110 -7.88 12.58 -7.94
C ASP A 110 -6.44 12.05 -7.77
N ARG A 111 -6.29 10.84 -7.25
CA ARG A 111 -5.00 10.17 -7.12
C ARG A 111 -4.80 9.14 -8.23
N THR A 112 -5.67 9.13 -9.25
CA THR A 112 -5.50 8.21 -10.38
C THR A 112 -4.68 8.85 -11.48
N ILE A 113 -3.96 8.00 -12.21
CA ILE A 113 -3.18 8.42 -13.36
C ILE A 113 -4.09 9.08 -14.40
N GLU A 114 -5.24 8.49 -14.64
CA GLU A 114 -6.20 8.96 -15.62
C GLU A 114 -6.74 10.35 -15.28
N TYR A 115 -7.04 10.58 -14.01
CA TYR A 115 -7.49 11.90 -13.56
C TYR A 115 -6.43 12.97 -13.84
N ARG A 116 -5.16 12.66 -13.53
CA ARG A 116 -4.07 13.62 -13.73
C ARG A 116 -3.83 13.92 -15.21
N VAL A 117 -4.04 12.94 -16.08
CA VAL A 117 -3.96 13.16 -17.52
C VAL A 117 -5.13 14.00 -17.98
N GLU A 118 -6.36 13.70 -17.51
CA GLU A 118 -7.57 14.42 -17.94
C GLU A 118 -7.52 15.89 -17.58
N ILE A 119 -7.06 16.25 -16.39
CA ILE A 119 -7.03 17.65 -15.98
C ILE A 119 -5.96 18.48 -16.70
N ARG A 120 -5.02 17.83 -17.40
CA ARG A 120 -4.01 18.55 -18.19
C ARG A 120 -4.48 18.88 -19.59
N GLN A 121 -5.61 18.35 -19.99
CA GLN A 121 -6.17 18.61 -21.31
C GLN A 121 -7.06 19.84 -21.25
#